data_662ab7f906031de86da4473b59f6a56f
#
_entry.id   662ab7f906031de86da4473b59f6a56f
#
_cell.length_a   1.000
_cell.length_b   1.000
_cell.length_c   1.000
_cell.angle_alpha   90.00
_cell.angle_beta   90.00
_cell.angle_gamma   90.00
#
_symmetry.space_group_name_H-M   'P 1'
#
loop_
_entity.id
_entity.type
_entity.pdbx_description
1 polymer ?
#
loop_
_entity_poly.entity_id
_entity_poly.type
_entity_poly.pdbx_seq_one_letter_code
_entity_poly.pdbx_strand_id
1 'polypeptide(L)'
;FSAHRTPHKVEEYGRHAQSRGLKVIIAAAGGAAALPGALAAWTELPVIGIPLPSSELKGIDALYAIAQMPPGVPVACVAVGSWGARNAAYLAASIIALSHDGIAASYRAFRDNQRQG
;
A
#
# COMPACT_ATOMS: atom_id res chain seq x y z
N PHE A 1 1.42 -13.90 -4.96
CA PHE A 1 2.75 -14.22 -4.41
C PHE A 1 2.84 -14.01 -2.90
N SER A 2 3.92 -14.55 -2.34
CA SER A 2 4.19 -14.44 -0.92
C SER A 2 5.64 -13.99 -0.72
N ALA A 3 5.84 -13.05 0.20
CA ALA A 3 7.19 -12.60 0.54
C ALA A 3 8.07 -13.73 1.07
N HIS A 4 7.48 -14.66 1.81
CA HIS A 4 8.21 -15.76 2.42
C HIS A 4 8.32 -17.01 1.54
N ARG A 5 7.30 -17.29 0.71
CA ARG A 5 7.23 -18.51 -0.10
C ARG A 5 7.74 -18.33 -1.52
N THR A 6 7.56 -17.14 -2.10
CA THR A 6 7.98 -16.82 -3.46
C THR A 6 8.76 -15.51 -3.52
N PRO A 7 9.86 -15.38 -2.76
CA PRO A 7 10.58 -14.10 -2.62
C PRO A 7 11.12 -13.58 -3.95
N HIS A 8 11.54 -14.47 -4.85
CA HIS A 8 12.03 -14.09 -6.17
C HIS A 8 10.98 -13.39 -7.03
N LYS A 9 9.70 -13.78 -6.90
CA LYS A 9 8.60 -13.10 -7.61
C LYS A 9 8.35 -11.70 -7.07
N VAL A 10 8.50 -11.53 -5.77
CA VAL A 10 8.36 -10.22 -5.12
C VAL A 10 9.49 -9.30 -5.56
N GLU A 11 10.72 -9.79 -5.58
CA GLU A 11 11.88 -9.05 -6.08
C GLU A 11 11.67 -8.60 -7.53
N GLU A 12 11.31 -9.53 -8.40
CA GLU A 12 11.07 -9.24 -9.81
C GLU A 12 9.99 -8.18 -10.00
N TYR A 13 8.87 -8.34 -9.31
CA TYR A 13 7.77 -7.37 -9.36
C TYR A 13 8.22 -5.98 -8.92
N GLY A 14 8.88 -5.88 -7.79
CA GLY A 14 9.35 -4.60 -7.25
C GLY A 14 10.37 -3.93 -8.16
N ARG A 15 11.35 -4.68 -8.66
CA ARG A 15 12.39 -4.16 -9.56
C ARG A 15 11.83 -3.58 -10.85
N HIS A 16 10.78 -4.16 -11.39
CA HIS A 16 10.23 -3.77 -12.71
C HIS A 16 8.98 -2.89 -12.63
N ALA A 17 8.47 -2.62 -11.42
CA ALA A 17 7.22 -1.89 -11.25
C ALA A 17 7.28 -0.50 -11.89
N GLN A 18 8.33 0.27 -11.61
CA GLN A 18 8.46 1.64 -12.11
C GLN A 18 8.63 1.68 -13.64
N SER A 19 9.44 0.81 -14.20
CA SER A 19 9.65 0.74 -15.65
C SER A 19 8.40 0.31 -16.41
N ARG A 20 7.49 -0.42 -15.75
CA ARG A 20 6.18 -0.78 -16.32
C ARG A 20 5.15 0.33 -16.24
N GLY A 21 5.49 1.48 -15.69
CA GLY A 21 4.60 2.65 -15.60
C GLY A 21 3.76 2.71 -14.33
N LEU A 22 3.98 1.82 -13.37
CA LEU A 22 3.30 1.90 -12.07
C LEU A 22 3.77 3.16 -11.33
N LYS A 23 2.86 3.78 -10.57
CA LYS A 23 3.14 4.99 -9.78
C LYS A 23 3.07 4.73 -8.29
N VAL A 24 2.26 3.76 -7.88
CA VAL A 24 2.04 3.37 -6.49
C VAL A 24 1.81 1.87 -6.46
N ILE A 25 2.29 1.21 -5.42
CA ILE A 25 2.01 -0.21 -5.18
C ILE A 25 1.15 -0.31 -3.92
N ILE A 26 0.05 -1.03 -4.01
CA ILE A 26 -0.78 -1.37 -2.86
C ILE A 26 -0.58 -2.86 -2.58
N ALA A 27 -0.17 -3.20 -1.37
CA ALA A 27 0.11 -4.56 -0.97
C ALA A 27 -0.64 -4.90 0.33
N ALA A 28 -1.45 -5.94 0.28
CA ALA A 28 -2.18 -6.44 1.44
C ALA A 28 -1.50 -7.70 1.99
N ALA A 29 -1.37 -7.78 3.30
CA ALA A 29 -0.73 -8.94 3.94
C ALA A 29 -1.25 -9.13 5.36
N GLY A 30 -1.34 -10.40 5.78
CA GLY A 30 -1.70 -10.81 7.13
C GLY A 30 -0.53 -11.47 7.86
N GLY A 31 -0.72 -11.78 9.13
CA GLY A 31 0.31 -12.40 9.95
C GLY A 31 1.57 -11.55 10.06
N ALA A 32 2.73 -12.13 9.77
CA ALA A 32 4.01 -11.42 9.75
C ALA A 32 4.06 -10.31 8.70
N ALA A 33 3.12 -10.29 7.76
CA ALA A 33 2.80 -9.22 6.82
C ALA A 33 4.04 -8.61 6.13
N ALA A 34 4.95 -9.45 5.68
CA ALA A 34 6.23 -9.02 5.13
C ALA A 34 6.13 -8.45 3.70
N LEU A 35 5.03 -8.70 2.97
CA LEU A 35 4.93 -8.35 1.55
C LEU A 35 5.11 -6.86 1.26
N PRO A 36 4.45 -5.93 1.96
CA PRO A 36 4.64 -4.50 1.67
C PRO A 36 6.09 -4.04 1.85
N GLY A 37 6.72 -4.42 2.96
CA GLY A 37 8.12 -4.08 3.23
C GLY A 37 9.08 -4.74 2.26
N ALA A 38 8.83 -5.98 1.88
CA ALA A 38 9.64 -6.69 0.89
C ALA A 38 9.57 -6.00 -0.48
N LEU A 39 8.39 -5.55 -0.89
CA LEU A 39 8.24 -4.77 -2.13
C LEU A 39 8.97 -3.42 -2.02
N ALA A 40 8.80 -2.72 -0.91
CA ALA A 40 9.43 -1.42 -0.69
C ALA A 40 10.96 -1.51 -0.78
N ALA A 41 11.54 -2.65 -0.42
CA ALA A 41 12.98 -2.87 -0.52
C ALA A 41 13.48 -2.89 -1.97
N TRP A 42 12.62 -3.19 -2.94
CA TRP A 42 12.99 -3.35 -4.35
C TRP A 42 12.54 -2.20 -5.25
N THR A 43 11.84 -1.23 -4.72
CA THR A 43 11.32 -0.10 -5.50
C THR A 43 11.44 1.20 -4.72
N GLU A 44 11.56 2.30 -5.44
CA GLU A 44 11.48 3.65 -4.88
C GLU A 44 10.06 4.24 -5.01
N LEU A 45 9.14 3.49 -5.62
CA LEU A 45 7.74 3.92 -5.69
C LEU A 45 7.11 3.93 -4.30
N PRO A 46 6.11 4.77 -4.06
CA PRO A 46 5.32 4.69 -2.83
C PRO A 46 4.67 3.32 -2.70
N VAL A 47 4.81 2.71 -1.53
CA VAL A 47 4.16 1.45 -1.18
C VAL A 47 3.17 1.69 -0.05
N ILE A 48 1.94 1.27 -0.26
CA ILE A 48 0.85 1.36 0.71
C ILE A 48 0.56 -0.06 1.18
N GLY A 49 0.62 -0.29 2.48
CA GLY A 49 0.38 -1.60 3.08
C GLY A 49 -0.99 -1.68 3.74
N ILE A 50 -1.73 -2.75 3.44
CA ILE A 50 -3.04 -3.01 4.05
C ILE A 50 -2.88 -4.20 4.99
N PRO A 51 -3.00 -3.99 6.32
CA PRO A 51 -2.97 -5.11 7.26
C PRO A 51 -4.25 -5.92 7.19
N LEU A 52 -4.12 -7.25 7.07
CA LEU A 52 -5.26 -8.16 6.98
C LEU A 52 -5.46 -8.94 8.30
N PRO A 53 -6.71 -9.10 8.75
CA PRO A 53 -7.02 -9.83 9.99
C PRO A 53 -7.12 -11.34 9.74
N SER A 54 -6.06 -11.93 9.19
CA SER A 54 -6.05 -13.32 8.74
C SER A 54 -5.41 -14.29 9.74
N SER A 55 -5.00 -13.82 10.94
CA SER A 55 -4.43 -14.66 11.98
C SER A 55 -5.29 -14.63 13.25
N GLU A 56 -4.93 -15.44 14.24
CA GLU A 56 -5.56 -15.42 15.55
C GLU A 56 -5.41 -14.07 16.28
N LEU A 57 -4.43 -13.24 15.89
CA LEU A 57 -4.22 -11.91 16.44
C LEU A 57 -5.07 -10.84 15.75
N LYS A 58 -5.92 -11.24 14.80
CA LYS A 58 -6.99 -10.39 14.21
C LYS A 58 -6.50 -9.09 13.57
N GLY A 59 -5.30 -9.12 13.01
CA GLY A 59 -4.73 -7.99 12.27
C GLY A 59 -3.82 -7.08 13.08
N ILE A 60 -3.74 -7.22 14.41
CA ILE A 60 -2.82 -6.44 15.24
C ILE A 60 -1.37 -6.76 14.88
N ASP A 61 -1.07 -8.03 14.63
CA ASP A 61 0.24 -8.50 14.17
C ASP A 61 0.61 -7.86 12.82
N ALA A 62 -0.29 -7.91 11.85
CA ALA A 62 -0.08 -7.31 10.53
C ALA A 62 0.08 -5.79 10.61
N LEU A 63 -0.75 -5.14 11.42
CA LEU A 63 -0.69 -3.69 11.63
C LEU A 63 0.69 -3.26 12.15
N TYR A 64 1.18 -3.91 13.18
CA TYR A 64 2.49 -3.60 13.74
C TYR A 64 3.62 -3.92 12.76
N ALA A 65 3.54 -5.06 12.07
CA ALA A 65 4.57 -5.47 11.12
C ALA A 65 4.70 -4.48 9.94
N ILE A 66 3.58 -4.02 9.40
CA ILE A 66 3.57 -3.09 8.27
C ILE A 66 3.96 -1.67 8.70
N ALA A 67 3.52 -1.23 9.88
CA ALA A 67 3.79 0.11 10.36
C ALA A 67 5.24 0.31 10.81
N GLN A 68 5.85 -0.70 11.44
CA GLN A 68 7.13 -0.59 12.12
C GLN A 68 8.31 -0.87 11.19
N MET A 69 8.36 -0.17 10.06
CA MET A 69 9.45 -0.28 9.10
C MET A 69 10.70 0.47 9.56
N PRO A 70 11.90 -0.01 9.20
CA PRO A 70 13.14 0.69 9.54
C PRO A 70 13.28 2.01 8.77
N PRO A 71 14.00 3.01 9.35
CA PRO A 71 14.26 4.25 8.63
C PRO A 71 14.94 4.01 7.28
N GLY A 72 14.45 4.69 6.25
CA GLY A 72 14.96 4.59 4.89
C GLY A 72 14.13 3.72 3.96
N VAL A 73 13.30 2.82 4.51
CA VAL A 73 12.39 1.97 3.70
C VAL A 73 10.98 2.10 4.25
N PRO A 74 10.29 3.23 3.98
CA PRO A 74 8.97 3.47 4.53
C PRO A 74 7.87 2.72 3.76
N VAL A 75 6.84 2.35 4.51
CA VAL A 75 5.56 1.85 3.96
C VAL A 75 4.44 2.64 4.61
N ALA A 76 3.51 3.15 3.80
CA ALA A 76 2.34 3.84 4.31
C ALA A 76 1.30 2.80 4.75
N CYS A 77 1.17 2.60 6.05
CA CYS A 77 0.23 1.65 6.61
C CYS A 77 -1.15 2.28 6.75
N VAL A 78 -2.18 1.63 6.23
CA VAL A 78 -3.57 2.05 6.37
C VAL A 78 -4.30 1.18 7.39
N ALA A 79 -5.61 1.37 7.55
CA ALA A 79 -6.39 0.65 8.54
C ALA A 79 -6.46 -0.86 8.25
N VAL A 80 -6.78 -1.63 9.27
CA VAL A 80 -6.95 -3.09 9.14
C VAL A 80 -8.21 -3.40 8.33
N GLY A 81 -8.09 -4.31 7.38
CA GLY A 81 -9.23 -4.86 6.65
C GLY A 81 -9.85 -3.92 5.62
N SER A 82 -11.17 -3.93 5.51
CA SER A 82 -11.89 -3.24 4.44
C SER A 82 -11.74 -1.72 4.46
N TRP A 83 -11.69 -1.11 5.62
CA TRP A 83 -11.42 0.35 5.72
C TRP A 83 -10.05 0.68 5.15
N GLY A 84 -9.05 -0.14 5.45
CA GLY A 84 -7.70 0.03 4.92
C GLY A 84 -7.65 -0.15 3.41
N ALA A 85 -8.34 -1.15 2.88
CA ALA A 85 -8.39 -1.38 1.43
C ALA A 85 -8.99 -0.17 0.70
N ARG A 86 -10.05 0.42 1.25
CA ARG A 86 -10.68 1.62 0.68
C ARG A 86 -9.75 2.83 0.78
N ASN A 87 -9.16 3.06 1.94
CA ASN A 87 -8.25 4.18 2.13
C ASN A 87 -6.93 4.02 1.37
N ALA A 88 -6.48 2.80 1.09
CA ALA A 88 -5.33 2.58 0.22
C ALA A 88 -5.58 3.13 -1.19
N ALA A 89 -6.78 2.91 -1.73
CA ALA A 89 -7.15 3.45 -3.03
C ALA A 89 -7.21 4.99 -3.02
N TYR A 90 -7.79 5.58 -1.99
CA TYR A 90 -7.85 7.05 -1.86
C TYR A 90 -6.47 7.66 -1.67
N LEU A 91 -5.62 7.01 -0.88
CA LEU A 91 -4.25 7.48 -0.68
C LEU A 91 -3.45 7.39 -2.00
N ALA A 92 -3.58 6.29 -2.73
CA ALA A 92 -2.96 6.16 -4.04
C ALA A 92 -3.44 7.25 -5.01
N ALA A 93 -4.74 7.53 -5.02
CA ALA A 93 -5.31 8.60 -5.83
C ALA A 93 -4.72 9.96 -5.45
N SER A 94 -4.56 10.25 -4.15
CA SER A 94 -3.99 11.52 -3.68
C SER A 94 -2.52 11.69 -4.09
N ILE A 95 -1.76 10.59 -4.12
CA ILE A 95 -0.37 10.59 -4.57
C ILE A 95 -0.30 10.85 -6.09
N ILE A 96 -1.09 10.13 -6.86
CA ILE A 96 -1.12 10.27 -8.33
C ILE A 96 -1.64 11.66 -8.73
N ALA A 97 -2.56 12.22 -7.96
CA ALA A 97 -3.13 13.55 -8.19
C ALA A 97 -2.06 14.68 -8.20
N LEU A 98 -0.92 14.46 -7.56
CA LEU A 98 0.17 15.43 -7.55
C LEU A 98 0.74 15.70 -8.96
N SER A 99 0.60 14.73 -9.87
CA SER A 99 1.14 14.81 -11.23
C SER A 99 0.14 14.46 -12.33
N HIS A 100 -1.15 14.26 -12.00
CA HIS A 100 -2.19 13.87 -12.95
C HIS A 100 -3.45 14.70 -12.73
N ASP A 101 -3.72 15.67 -13.61
CA ASP A 101 -4.80 16.63 -13.43
C ASP A 101 -6.18 15.98 -13.39
N GLY A 102 -6.42 14.97 -14.22
CA GLY A 102 -7.70 14.25 -14.25
C GLY A 102 -8.00 13.54 -12.92
N ILE A 103 -7.01 12.88 -12.35
CA ILE A 103 -7.15 12.22 -11.04
C ILE A 103 -7.32 13.27 -9.94
N ALA A 104 -6.58 14.37 -10.00
CA ALA A 104 -6.73 15.48 -9.05
C ALA A 104 -8.15 16.03 -9.04
N ALA A 105 -8.74 16.24 -10.21
CA ALA A 105 -10.11 16.74 -10.33
C ALA A 105 -11.14 15.75 -9.79
N SER A 106 -11.00 14.47 -10.12
CA SER A 106 -11.91 13.42 -9.65
C SER A 106 -11.84 13.25 -8.13
N TYR A 107 -10.63 13.25 -7.58
CA TYR A 107 -10.45 13.11 -6.13
C TYR A 107 -11.00 14.32 -5.37
N ARG A 108 -10.78 15.52 -5.89
CA ARG A 108 -11.35 16.75 -5.31
C ARG A 108 -12.87 16.70 -5.28
N ALA A 109 -13.49 16.31 -6.39
CA ALA A 109 -14.94 16.19 -6.49
C ALA A 109 -15.49 15.19 -5.46
N PHE A 110 -14.83 14.05 -5.29
CA PHE A 110 -15.18 13.06 -4.28
C PHE A 110 -15.10 13.66 -2.87
N ARG A 111 -13.99 14.35 -2.53
CA ARG A 111 -13.80 14.94 -1.20
C ARG A 111 -14.79 16.08 -0.93
N ASP A 112 -15.10 16.89 -1.93
CA ASP A 112 -16.08 17.97 -1.79
C ASP A 112 -17.49 17.41 -1.56
N ASN A 113 -17.88 16.38 -2.29
CA ASN A 113 -19.14 15.70 -2.09
C ASN A 113 -19.24 15.09 -0.68
N GLN A 114 -18.17 14.51 -0.21
CA GLN A 114 -18.07 13.93 1.14
C GLN A 114 -18.24 15.00 2.23
N ARG A 115 -17.65 16.19 2.04
CA ARG A 115 -17.75 17.31 2.99
C ARG A 115 -19.15 17.90 3.08
N GLN A 116 -19.93 17.79 2.02
CA GLN A 116 -21.30 18.28 1.99
C GLN A 116 -22.30 17.34 2.67
N GLY A 117 -21.86 16.18 3.07
CA GLY A 117 -22.69 15.16 3.68
C GLY A 117 -23.35 14.30 2.67
#